data_52e395a49b5ed0a05a87f0874dba98a9
#
_entry.id   52e395a49b5ed0a05a87f0874dba98a9
#
_cell.length_a   1.000
_cell.length_b   1.000
_cell.length_c   1.000
_cell.angle_alpha   90.00
_cell.angle_beta   90.00
_cell.angle_gamma   90.00
#
_symmetry.space_group_name_H-M   'P 1'
#
loop_
_entity.id
_entity.type
_entity.pdbx_description
1 polymer ?
#
loop_
_entity_poly.entity_id
_entity_poly.type
_entity_poly.pdbx_seq_one_letter_code
_entity_poly.pdbx_strand_id
1 'polypeptide(L)'
;MSYDLEILGKIENGQYICIDEPKHRSPTYNLGKMFRAAMDWDFDQGTIYNVADIFENIQRGIAELERQPEKYVQYEPKNKWGTVSSALEDLRSLRDCILEQDIDTKYLYMRW
;
A
#
# COMPACT_ATOMS: atom_id res chain seq x y z
N MET A 1 -4.81 6.89 -14.37
CA MET A 1 -3.46 6.48 -13.97
C MET A 1 -3.50 5.80 -12.63
N SER A 2 -2.56 4.92 -12.38
CA SER A 2 -2.58 4.08 -11.18
C SER A 2 -1.17 3.89 -10.61
N TYR A 3 -1.11 3.52 -9.33
CA TYR A 3 0.13 3.06 -8.72
C TYR A 3 0.48 1.68 -9.27
N ASP A 4 1.75 1.33 -9.19
CA ASP A 4 2.24 -0.01 -9.51
C ASP A 4 2.91 -0.57 -8.27
N LEU A 5 2.17 -1.36 -7.50
CA LEU A 5 2.67 -1.95 -6.26
C LEU A 5 3.51 -3.19 -6.56
N GLU A 6 4.71 -3.23 -6.01
CA GLU A 6 5.61 -4.36 -6.16
C GLU A 6 6.24 -4.71 -4.82
N ILE A 7 6.35 -6.00 -4.52
CA ILE A 7 7.15 -6.50 -3.40
C ILE A 7 8.50 -6.88 -3.95
N LEU A 8 9.56 -6.35 -3.34
CA LEU A 8 10.91 -6.43 -3.85
C LEU A 8 11.83 -7.14 -2.87
N GLY A 9 12.80 -7.88 -3.42
CA GLY A 9 13.96 -8.35 -2.70
C GLY A 9 15.18 -7.55 -3.13
N LYS A 10 16.23 -7.62 -2.32
CA LYS A 10 17.51 -6.94 -2.61
C LYS A 10 18.59 -8.00 -2.80
N ILE A 11 19.29 -7.94 -3.93
CA ILE A 11 20.37 -8.87 -4.23
C ILE A 11 21.74 -8.27 -3.84
N GLU A 12 22.80 -9.10 -3.89
CA GLU A 12 24.16 -8.75 -3.39
C GLU A 12 24.70 -7.41 -3.88
N ASN A 13 24.47 -7.08 -5.16
CA ASN A 13 24.96 -5.83 -5.72
C ASN A 13 24.13 -4.60 -5.38
N GLY A 14 23.15 -4.74 -4.48
CA GLY A 14 22.27 -3.65 -4.08
C GLY A 14 21.08 -3.40 -4.99
N GLN A 15 20.94 -4.17 -6.06
CA GLN A 15 19.77 -4.03 -6.94
C GLN A 15 18.54 -4.67 -6.33
N TYR A 16 17.37 -4.09 -6.65
CA TYR A 16 16.08 -4.63 -6.25
C TYR A 16 15.51 -5.48 -7.37
N ILE A 17 14.85 -6.57 -7.00
CA ILE A 17 14.13 -7.43 -7.93
C ILE A 17 12.69 -7.58 -7.46
N CYS A 18 11.74 -7.60 -8.38
CA CYS A 18 10.35 -7.88 -8.04
C CYS A 18 10.21 -9.38 -7.76
N ILE A 19 9.75 -9.72 -6.55
CA ILE A 19 9.55 -11.11 -6.15
C ILE A 19 8.07 -11.48 -6.10
N ASP A 20 7.19 -10.49 -5.95
CA ASP A 20 5.74 -10.72 -5.94
C ASP A 20 5.01 -9.40 -6.18
N GLU A 21 3.74 -9.52 -6.52
CA GLU A 21 2.83 -8.37 -6.67
C GLU A 21 1.55 -8.67 -5.91
N PRO A 22 0.96 -7.67 -5.19
CA PRO A 22 -0.33 -7.88 -4.57
C PRO A 22 -1.41 -8.12 -5.62
N LYS A 23 -2.47 -8.82 -5.23
CA LYS A 23 -3.60 -9.09 -6.12
C LYS A 23 -4.20 -7.80 -6.70
N HIS A 24 -4.30 -6.75 -5.88
CA HIS A 24 -4.70 -5.41 -6.29
C HIS A 24 -3.45 -4.55 -6.47
N ARG A 25 -2.69 -4.83 -7.52
CA ARG A 25 -1.36 -4.22 -7.73
C ARG A 25 -1.40 -2.80 -8.29
N SER A 26 -2.55 -2.35 -8.77
CA SER A 26 -2.66 -1.07 -9.47
C SER A 26 -3.78 -0.19 -8.90
N PRO A 27 -3.70 0.23 -7.61
CA PRO A 27 -4.66 1.18 -7.07
C PRO A 27 -4.65 2.48 -7.86
N THR A 28 -5.83 3.12 -7.99
CA THR A 28 -5.92 4.39 -8.69
C THR A 28 -5.24 5.52 -7.91
N TYR A 29 -4.58 6.44 -8.61
CA TYR A 29 -4.01 7.65 -8.02
C TYR A 29 -5.06 8.52 -7.32
N ASN A 30 -6.31 8.41 -7.74
CA ASN A 30 -7.41 9.16 -7.14
C ASN A 30 -7.62 8.85 -5.65
N LEU A 31 -7.09 7.73 -5.16
CA LEU A 31 -7.14 7.36 -3.75
C LEU A 31 -5.90 7.81 -2.95
N GLY A 32 -4.96 8.51 -3.58
CA GLY A 32 -3.70 8.88 -2.94
C GLY A 32 -3.88 9.66 -1.63
N LYS A 33 -4.77 10.64 -1.61
CA LYS A 33 -5.04 11.43 -0.39
C LYS A 33 -5.64 10.57 0.72
N MET A 34 -6.54 9.67 0.36
CA MET A 34 -7.15 8.74 1.31
C MET A 34 -6.11 7.81 1.92
N PHE A 35 -5.26 7.21 1.08
CA PHE A 35 -4.19 6.34 1.55
C PHE A 35 -3.26 7.06 2.52
N ARG A 36 -2.80 8.26 2.16
CA ARG A 36 -1.87 9.03 3.02
C ARG A 36 -2.52 9.40 4.35
N ALA A 37 -3.78 9.81 4.32
CA ALA A 37 -4.50 10.16 5.55
C ALA A 37 -4.74 8.94 6.44
N ALA A 38 -5.23 7.83 5.88
CA ALA A 38 -5.55 6.63 6.64
C ALA A 38 -4.29 5.97 7.22
N MET A 39 -3.22 5.91 6.46
CA MET A 39 -1.96 5.32 6.88
C MET A 39 -1.10 6.26 7.74
N ASP A 40 -1.49 7.53 7.85
CA ASP A 40 -0.68 8.57 8.49
C ASP A 40 0.75 8.55 7.95
N TRP A 41 0.88 8.49 6.62
CA TRP A 41 2.14 8.35 5.95
C TRP A 41 2.10 9.06 4.61
N ASP A 42 2.92 10.11 4.47
CA ASP A 42 3.01 10.93 3.28
C ASP A 42 4.03 10.33 2.29
N PHE A 43 3.72 9.13 1.80
CA PHE A 43 4.60 8.40 0.90
C PHE A 43 4.79 9.13 -0.44
N ASP A 44 5.96 8.94 -1.04
CA ASP A 44 6.27 9.43 -2.38
C ASP A 44 6.08 8.30 -3.40
N GLN A 45 5.30 8.58 -4.44
CA GLN A 45 5.06 7.63 -5.51
C GLN A 45 6.37 7.17 -6.15
N GLY A 46 6.50 5.86 -6.38
CA GLY A 46 7.65 5.27 -7.05
C GLY A 46 8.86 5.06 -6.16
N THR A 47 8.82 5.51 -4.92
CA THR A 47 9.91 5.32 -3.96
C THR A 47 9.90 3.90 -3.41
N ILE A 48 11.09 3.37 -3.15
CA ILE A 48 11.25 2.05 -2.54
C ILE A 48 11.41 2.22 -1.03
N TYR A 49 10.61 1.48 -0.28
CA TYR A 49 10.61 1.50 1.18
C TYR A 49 10.95 0.12 1.73
N ASN A 50 11.63 0.07 2.87
CA ASN A 50 11.80 -1.19 3.60
C ASN A 50 10.46 -1.50 4.31
N VAL A 51 9.96 -2.71 4.12
CA VAL A 51 8.65 -3.09 4.66
C VAL A 51 8.60 -3.02 6.18
N ALA A 52 9.71 -3.35 6.86
CA ALA A 52 9.76 -3.26 8.32
C ALA A 52 9.48 -1.84 8.83
N ASP A 53 9.86 -0.82 8.06
CA ASP A 53 9.69 0.59 8.47
C ASP A 53 8.27 1.10 8.29
N ILE A 54 7.47 0.48 7.41
CA ILE A 54 6.17 1.03 6.99
C ILE A 54 5.01 0.06 7.20
N PHE A 55 5.25 -1.14 7.68
CA PHE A 55 4.19 -2.14 7.82
C PHE A 55 3.11 -1.70 8.82
N GLU A 56 3.50 -1.03 9.90
CA GLU A 56 2.54 -0.50 10.88
C GLU A 56 1.63 0.56 10.26
N ASN A 57 2.16 1.37 9.34
CA ASN A 57 1.36 2.36 8.62
C ASN A 57 0.30 1.69 7.75
N ILE A 58 0.66 0.60 7.07
CA ILE A 58 -0.29 -0.18 6.27
C ILE A 58 -1.39 -0.73 7.17
N GLN A 59 -1.02 -1.32 8.30
CA GLN A 59 -2.00 -1.86 9.24
C GLN A 59 -2.90 -0.77 9.85
N ARG A 60 -2.33 0.39 10.16
CA ARG A 60 -3.09 1.54 10.60
C ARG A 60 -4.13 1.96 9.55
N GLY A 61 -3.71 2.03 8.29
CA GLY A 61 -4.62 2.39 7.21
C GLY A 61 -5.80 1.44 7.11
N ILE A 62 -5.55 0.14 7.20
CA ILE A 62 -6.60 -0.88 7.20
C ILE A 62 -7.55 -0.67 8.37
N ALA A 63 -7.01 -0.52 9.59
CA ALA A 63 -7.81 -0.34 10.80
C ALA A 63 -8.69 0.91 10.73
N GLU A 64 -8.14 2.03 10.23
CA GLU A 64 -8.86 3.29 10.10
C GLU A 64 -10.01 3.17 9.11
N LEU A 65 -9.76 2.60 7.95
CA LEU A 65 -10.80 2.44 6.92
C LEU A 65 -11.90 1.45 7.34
N GLU A 66 -11.54 0.45 8.15
CA GLU A 66 -12.53 -0.50 8.67
C GLU A 66 -13.41 0.12 9.78
N ARG A 67 -12.79 0.86 10.71
CA ARG A 67 -13.47 1.36 11.90
C ARG A 67 -14.17 2.68 11.70
N GLN A 68 -13.63 3.54 10.85
CA GLN A 68 -14.11 4.90 10.65
C GLN A 68 -14.26 5.23 9.16
N PRO A 69 -14.97 4.40 8.37
CA PRO A 69 -15.09 4.63 6.93
C PRO A 69 -15.70 6.00 6.60
N GLU A 70 -16.66 6.47 7.40
CA GLU A 70 -17.33 7.75 7.18
C GLU A 70 -16.38 8.95 7.27
N LYS A 71 -15.29 8.82 8.03
CA LYS A 71 -14.26 9.85 8.15
C LYS A 71 -13.51 10.05 6.84
N TYR A 72 -13.41 9.00 6.04
CA TYR A 72 -12.60 8.98 4.82
C TYR A 72 -13.42 9.17 3.54
N VAL A 73 -14.74 9.19 3.62
CA VAL A 73 -15.61 9.43 2.46
C VAL A 73 -15.29 10.79 1.81
N GLN A 74 -14.89 11.78 2.59
CA GLN A 74 -14.52 13.11 2.06
C GLN A 74 -13.34 13.04 1.07
N TYR A 75 -12.55 11.98 1.12
CA TYR A 75 -11.41 11.77 0.22
C TYR A 75 -11.79 10.98 -1.04
N GLU A 76 -13.04 10.50 -1.14
CA GLU A 76 -13.48 9.82 -2.36
C GLU A 76 -13.51 10.82 -3.50
N PRO A 77 -12.93 10.46 -4.68
CA PRO A 77 -12.88 11.38 -5.79
C PRO A 77 -14.27 11.64 -6.38
N LYS A 78 -14.48 12.85 -6.85
CA LYS A 78 -15.77 13.26 -7.43
C LYS A 78 -16.13 12.49 -8.69
N ASN A 79 -15.12 11.98 -9.41
CA ASN A 79 -15.31 11.16 -10.62
C ASN A 79 -15.72 9.73 -10.30
N LYS A 80 -15.85 9.37 -9.02
CA LYS A 80 -16.22 8.04 -8.53
C LYS A 80 -15.23 6.92 -8.88
N TRP A 81 -14.01 7.28 -9.19
CA TRP A 81 -12.93 6.34 -9.47
C TRP A 81 -12.17 6.03 -8.18
N GLY A 82 -12.83 5.29 -7.31
CA GLY A 82 -12.27 4.88 -6.04
C GLY A 82 -13.20 5.18 -4.88
N THR A 83 -13.28 4.27 -3.95
CA THR A 83 -14.12 4.35 -2.76
C THR A 83 -13.34 3.95 -1.54
N VAL A 84 -13.88 4.22 -0.34
CA VAL A 84 -13.30 3.71 0.91
C VAL A 84 -13.19 2.18 0.85
N SER A 85 -14.21 1.50 0.33
CA SER A 85 -14.22 0.05 0.18
C SER A 85 -13.10 -0.44 -0.72
N SER A 86 -12.90 0.19 -1.88
CA SER A 86 -11.81 -0.21 -2.79
C SER A 86 -10.43 0.08 -2.20
N ALA A 87 -10.27 1.20 -1.50
CA ALA A 87 -9.01 1.51 -0.81
C ALA A 87 -8.68 0.46 0.25
N LEU A 88 -9.69 0.06 1.02
CA LEU A 88 -9.52 -0.97 2.04
C LEU A 88 -9.11 -2.30 1.43
N GLU A 89 -9.73 -2.70 0.33
CA GLU A 89 -9.36 -3.94 -0.38
C GLU A 89 -7.94 -3.87 -0.93
N ASP A 90 -7.52 -2.71 -1.45
CA ASP A 90 -6.17 -2.50 -1.94
C ASP A 90 -5.14 -2.70 -0.81
N LEU A 91 -5.37 -2.10 0.34
CA LEU A 91 -4.46 -2.23 1.49
C LEU A 91 -4.45 -3.64 2.06
N ARG A 92 -5.60 -4.31 2.12
CA ARG A 92 -5.69 -5.71 2.56
C ARG A 92 -4.91 -6.62 1.62
N SER A 93 -5.05 -6.41 0.32
CA SER A 93 -4.32 -7.16 -0.70
C SER A 93 -2.81 -7.01 -0.52
N LEU A 94 -2.35 -5.77 -0.26
CA LEU A 94 -0.94 -5.49 -0.02
C LEU A 94 -0.45 -6.18 1.27
N ARG A 95 -1.19 -6.05 2.36
CA ARG A 95 -0.86 -6.71 3.63
C ARG A 95 -0.74 -8.23 3.44
N ASP A 96 -1.72 -8.83 2.79
CA ASP A 96 -1.75 -10.27 2.61
C ASP A 96 -0.58 -10.75 1.75
N CYS A 97 -0.23 -10.00 0.71
CA CYS A 97 0.94 -10.30 -0.11
C CYS A 97 2.23 -10.27 0.71
N ILE A 98 2.38 -9.28 1.59
CA ILE A 98 3.54 -9.18 2.48
C ILE A 98 3.58 -10.38 3.44
N LEU A 99 2.45 -10.72 4.05
CA LEU A 99 2.37 -11.82 5.02
C LEU A 99 2.57 -13.20 4.40
N GLU A 100 2.26 -13.34 3.12
CA GLU A 100 2.48 -14.58 2.38
C GLU A 100 3.97 -14.85 2.08
N GLN A 101 4.82 -13.82 2.19
CA GLN A 101 6.24 -14.00 1.97
C GLN A 101 6.86 -14.72 3.17
N ASP A 102 7.62 -15.77 2.91
CA ASP A 102 8.35 -16.50 3.95
C ASP A 102 9.72 -15.85 4.18
N ILE A 103 9.71 -14.53 4.37
CA ILE A 103 10.90 -13.70 4.52
C ILE A 103 10.59 -12.65 5.57
N ASP A 104 11.53 -12.43 6.49
CA ASP A 104 11.41 -11.38 7.50
C ASP A 104 11.23 -10.01 6.82
N THR A 105 10.31 -9.18 7.32
CA THR A 105 9.99 -7.88 6.73
C THR A 105 11.20 -6.96 6.59
N LYS A 106 12.23 -7.11 7.43
CA LYS A 106 13.45 -6.32 7.30
C LYS A 106 14.25 -6.59 6.02
N TYR A 107 13.96 -7.72 5.36
CA TYR A 107 14.56 -8.09 4.08
C TYR A 107 13.61 -7.90 2.89
N LEU A 108 12.42 -7.41 3.16
CA LEU A 108 11.45 -7.11 2.12
C LEU A 108 11.40 -5.60 1.86
N TYR A 109 11.22 -5.27 0.60
CA TYR A 109 11.06 -3.89 0.16
C TYR A 109 9.81 -3.80 -0.69
N MET A 110 9.27 -2.61 -0.82
CA MET A 110 8.13 -2.38 -1.70
C MET A 110 8.27 -1.06 -2.41
N ARG A 111 7.75 -1.02 -3.63
CA ARG A 111 7.55 0.22 -4.38
C ARG A 111 6.06 0.52 -4.35
N TRP A 112 5.77 1.76 -4.01
CA TRP A 112 4.38 2.22 -3.96
C TRP A 112 4.01 3.00 -5.20
#